data_cf3e60f85983329e927e074c58254164
#
_entry.id   cf3e60f85983329e927e074c58254164
#
_cell.length_a   1.000
_cell.length_b   1.000
_cell.length_c   1.000
_cell.angle_alpha   90.00
_cell.angle_beta   90.00
_cell.angle_gamma   90.00
#
_symmetry.space_group_name_H-M   'P 1'
#
loop_
_entity.id
_entity.type
_entity.pdbx_description
1 polymer ?
#
loop_
_entity_poly.entity_id
_entity_poly.type
_entity_poly.pdbx_seq_one_letter_code
_entity_poly.pdbx_strand_id
1 'polypeptide(L)'
;MLTGNTDLQIQADIFNAMSSPDIYPHAIDRIEQQDTIISKVFLTGQYAYKIKKPVNLEYLDFTTLENRKHYCEQEVHLNRRLAPDVYLGVVPITFEDGQYHLAGSGMPFEYAVKMRQLPERLSMRNLIRRGKLDRDSTDALARKLAEFYQQDSADNQIDIFGSWQTIWANCEENFRQAEPFVAEIIDERKFQIIRAATRAFLIRRRALFDRRMEKQKIRDCHGDLRTGHIYFSDGIQIIDCIEFNDRFRYADITSDLAFLAMDIDFEGHPETARQLIDAYVDYTKDRELFVLLDFYKCYRALVRAKVNCFRLQENKIANHEAPRRLRKARRYVDLAYQYAVQYTRPTIWVLCGLPASGKSTIAGKLAKLLNIVVLRSDAVRKELFGLDPEEPQNEAFEEGIYSKEASAHTYAKLLLLAQKEVSGGCSVILDATFYSEHQRDGVLCLAKDMDANIIFIECMAPYHILKKRLVEREATVTMSDARLHHLKQFISRFEPLSEIRDELCIHVDTTG
;
A
#
# COMPACT_ATOMS: atom_id res chain seq x y z
N MET A 1 31.83 -32.20 -5.31
CA MET A 1 30.49 -32.87 -5.45
C MET A 1 30.21 -33.92 -4.36
N LEU A 2 31.15 -34.28 -3.49
CA LEU A 2 30.94 -35.26 -2.38
C LEU A 2 30.51 -34.60 -1.05
N THR A 3 30.67 -33.30 -0.86
CA THR A 3 30.33 -32.56 0.37
C THR A 3 28.81 -32.31 0.52
N GLY A 4 28.08 -32.07 -0.54
CA GLY A 4 26.66 -31.73 -0.44
C GLY A 4 25.71 -32.87 0.00
N ASN A 5 26.10 -34.13 -0.18
CA ASN A 5 25.27 -35.26 0.23
C ASN A 5 25.41 -35.57 1.73
N THR A 6 26.58 -35.26 2.31
CA THR A 6 26.85 -35.44 3.73
C THR A 6 26.13 -34.38 4.59
N ASP A 7 26.12 -33.12 4.16
CA ASP A 7 25.46 -32.03 4.88
C ASP A 7 23.93 -32.21 4.92
N LEU A 8 23.32 -32.67 3.82
CA LEU A 8 21.90 -32.98 3.75
C LEU A 8 21.50 -34.14 4.68
N GLN A 9 22.37 -35.18 4.79
CA GLN A 9 22.14 -36.28 5.69
C GLN A 9 22.26 -35.86 7.15
N ILE A 10 23.30 -35.11 7.50
CA ILE A 10 23.49 -34.54 8.85
C ILE A 10 22.26 -33.71 9.25
N GLN A 11 21.79 -32.87 8.35
CA GLN A 11 20.61 -32.04 8.68
C GLN A 11 19.33 -32.87 8.82
N ALA A 12 19.16 -33.92 8.04
CA ALA A 12 18.04 -34.84 8.21
C ALA A 12 18.09 -35.56 9.58
N ASP A 13 19.27 -35.97 10.02
CA ASP A 13 19.48 -36.58 11.33
C ASP A 13 19.20 -35.56 12.46
N ILE A 14 19.64 -34.34 12.33
CA ILE A 14 19.29 -33.25 13.25
C ILE A 14 17.78 -33.00 13.31
N PHE A 15 17.08 -32.95 12.19
CA PHE A 15 15.64 -32.80 12.17
C PHE A 15 14.90 -33.98 12.84
N ASN A 16 15.43 -35.17 12.71
CA ASN A 16 14.92 -36.32 13.42
C ASN A 16 15.13 -36.23 14.94
N ALA A 17 16.34 -35.83 15.35
CA ALA A 17 16.65 -35.59 16.76
C ALA A 17 15.77 -34.47 17.36
N MET A 18 15.58 -33.35 16.64
CA MET A 18 14.70 -32.26 17.06
C MET A 18 13.22 -32.65 17.12
N SER A 19 12.85 -33.82 16.58
CA SER A 19 11.51 -34.36 16.70
C SER A 19 11.31 -35.19 17.98
N SER A 20 12.40 -35.48 18.74
CA SER A 20 12.35 -36.14 20.05
C SER A 20 12.37 -35.08 21.17
N PRO A 21 11.57 -35.29 22.25
CA PRO A 21 11.62 -34.45 23.43
C PRO A 21 13.00 -34.41 24.14
N ASP A 22 13.79 -35.50 24.00
CA ASP A 22 15.03 -35.69 24.74
C ASP A 22 16.14 -34.71 24.42
N ILE A 23 16.13 -34.06 23.21
CA ILE A 23 17.14 -33.11 22.80
C ILE A 23 17.00 -31.75 23.53
N TYR A 24 15.80 -31.48 24.09
CA TYR A 24 15.49 -30.17 24.64
C TYR A 24 15.84 -30.08 26.13
N PRO A 25 16.42 -28.96 26.59
CA PRO A 25 16.78 -28.78 28.00
C PRO A 25 15.59 -28.44 28.92
N HIS A 26 14.36 -28.55 28.44
CA HIS A 26 13.12 -28.24 29.19
C HIS A 26 12.03 -29.27 28.88
N ALA A 27 11.06 -29.39 29.77
CA ALA A 27 9.93 -30.32 29.60
C ALA A 27 9.08 -29.93 28.39
N ILE A 28 8.66 -30.93 27.64
CA ILE A 28 7.86 -30.78 26.41
C ILE A 28 6.71 -31.79 26.44
N ASP A 29 5.49 -31.27 26.25
CA ASP A 29 4.30 -32.12 26.10
C ASP A 29 4.09 -32.50 24.63
N ARG A 30 4.39 -31.61 23.70
CA ARG A 30 4.16 -31.80 22.26
C ARG A 30 5.15 -30.99 21.43
N ILE A 31 5.59 -31.58 20.32
CA ILE A 31 6.38 -30.89 19.29
C ILE A 31 5.54 -30.76 18.02
N GLU A 32 5.29 -29.52 17.59
CA GLU A 32 4.70 -29.24 16.28
C GLU A 32 5.79 -28.75 15.34
N GLN A 33 5.71 -29.16 14.07
CA GLN A 33 6.70 -28.80 13.07
C GLN A 33 6.07 -27.94 11.98
N GLN A 34 6.77 -26.88 11.59
CA GLN A 34 6.42 -26.04 10.46
C GLN A 34 7.56 -26.06 9.44
N ASP A 35 7.25 -26.42 8.20
CA ASP A 35 8.21 -26.53 7.13
C ASP A 35 8.06 -25.37 6.14
N THR A 36 9.16 -24.64 5.88
CA THR A 36 9.23 -23.57 4.89
C THR A 36 10.25 -23.95 3.79
N ILE A 37 10.37 -23.14 2.73
CA ILE A 37 11.37 -23.35 1.67
C ILE A 37 12.79 -23.33 2.27
N ILE A 38 13.04 -22.39 3.17
CA ILE A 38 14.39 -22.03 3.64
C ILE A 38 14.66 -22.42 5.10
N SER A 39 13.66 -22.87 5.86
CA SER A 39 13.80 -23.19 7.27
C SER A 39 12.82 -24.26 7.72
N LYS A 40 13.14 -24.90 8.85
CA LYS A 40 12.23 -25.74 9.61
C LYS A 40 12.11 -25.22 11.04
N VAL A 41 10.87 -25.11 11.54
CA VAL A 41 10.57 -24.59 12.88
C VAL A 41 9.98 -25.67 13.73
N PHE A 42 10.52 -25.84 14.94
CA PHE A 42 10.02 -26.77 15.96
C PHE A 42 9.37 -25.98 17.09
N LEU A 43 8.09 -26.19 17.31
CA LEU A 43 7.27 -25.52 18.31
C LEU A 43 7.12 -26.47 19.50
N THR A 44 7.61 -26.05 20.67
CA THR A 44 7.70 -26.92 21.87
C THR A 44 6.79 -26.46 23.03
N GLY A 45 5.85 -25.57 22.73
CA GLY A 45 4.92 -24.99 23.71
C GLY A 45 5.47 -23.70 24.35
N GLN A 46 6.61 -23.76 25.01
CA GLN A 46 7.26 -22.59 25.60
C GLN A 46 8.19 -21.86 24.63
N TYR A 47 8.93 -22.61 23.82
CA TYR A 47 9.93 -22.08 22.87
C TYR A 47 9.65 -22.55 21.46
N ALA A 48 10.16 -21.80 20.49
CA ALA A 48 10.27 -22.16 19.09
C ALA A 48 11.74 -22.17 18.71
N TYR A 49 12.13 -23.16 17.91
CA TYR A 49 13.50 -23.31 17.40
C TYR A 49 13.44 -23.35 15.87
N LYS A 50 14.06 -22.36 15.22
CA LYS A 50 14.10 -22.24 13.75
C LYS A 50 15.47 -22.58 13.24
N ILE A 51 15.55 -23.58 12.38
CA ILE A 51 16.79 -24.08 11.75
C ILE A 51 16.73 -23.75 10.26
N LYS A 52 17.78 -23.16 9.73
CA LYS A 52 17.89 -22.84 8.30
C LYS A 52 18.27 -24.10 7.51
N LYS A 53 17.67 -24.27 6.32
CA LYS A 53 17.98 -25.37 5.41
C LYS A 53 19.17 -25.05 4.53
N PRO A 54 20.04 -26.04 4.13
CA PRO A 54 21.19 -25.80 3.28
C PRO A 54 20.77 -25.66 1.81
N VAL A 55 20.09 -24.57 1.50
CA VAL A 55 19.59 -24.25 0.16
C VAL A 55 20.32 -23.07 -0.43
N ASN A 56 20.49 -23.11 -1.75
CA ASN A 56 20.96 -21.97 -2.55
C ASN A 56 19.82 -21.58 -3.50
N LEU A 57 19.37 -20.33 -3.37
CA LEU A 57 18.39 -19.71 -4.25
C LEU A 57 19.03 -18.46 -4.84
N GLU A 58 18.52 -17.94 -5.95
CA GLU A 58 19.11 -16.76 -6.61
C GLU A 58 19.34 -15.56 -5.67
N TYR A 59 18.57 -15.49 -4.57
CA TYR A 59 18.53 -14.37 -3.64
C TYR A 59 19.06 -14.68 -2.24
N LEU A 60 19.45 -15.93 -1.94
CA LEU A 60 20.04 -16.35 -0.66
C LEU A 60 20.94 -17.59 -0.84
N ASP A 61 21.97 -17.70 -0.01
CA ASP A 61 22.85 -18.87 0.08
C ASP A 61 23.00 -19.32 1.54
N PHE A 62 22.40 -20.45 1.89
CA PHE A 62 22.50 -21.11 3.19
C PHE A 62 23.28 -22.42 3.13
N THR A 63 24.05 -22.66 2.08
CA THR A 63 24.74 -23.94 1.85
C THR A 63 25.80 -24.23 2.90
N THR A 64 26.54 -23.21 3.39
CA THR A 64 27.56 -23.43 4.40
C THR A 64 27.05 -23.23 5.81
N LEU A 65 27.66 -23.90 6.78
CA LEU A 65 27.33 -23.75 8.20
C LEU A 65 27.58 -22.33 8.70
N GLU A 66 28.67 -21.69 8.22
CA GLU A 66 29.01 -20.29 8.52
C GLU A 66 27.93 -19.34 8.06
N ASN A 67 27.42 -19.51 6.84
CA ASN A 67 26.33 -18.70 6.31
C ASN A 67 25.06 -18.91 7.16
N ARG A 68 24.70 -20.15 7.48
CA ARG A 68 23.51 -20.41 8.32
C ARG A 68 23.65 -19.78 9.71
N LYS A 69 24.85 -19.85 10.33
CA LYS A 69 25.13 -19.16 11.59
C LYS A 69 24.95 -17.66 11.45
N HIS A 70 25.62 -17.05 10.46
CA HIS A 70 25.54 -15.62 10.18
C HIS A 70 24.08 -15.15 10.04
N TYR A 71 23.28 -15.84 9.23
CA TYR A 71 21.88 -15.45 9.04
C TYR A 71 20.96 -15.78 10.22
N CYS A 72 21.30 -16.73 11.09
CA CYS A 72 20.65 -16.89 12.39
C CYS A 72 20.91 -15.69 13.30
N GLU A 73 22.16 -15.21 13.35
CA GLU A 73 22.56 -14.02 14.13
C GLU A 73 21.90 -12.75 13.58
N GLN A 74 21.85 -12.58 12.25
CA GLN A 74 21.14 -11.47 11.60
C GLN A 74 19.63 -11.51 11.89
N GLU A 75 19.02 -12.69 11.85
CA GLU A 75 17.61 -12.86 12.18
C GLU A 75 17.30 -12.40 13.60
N VAL A 76 18.11 -12.77 14.58
CA VAL A 76 17.96 -12.32 15.96
C VAL A 76 18.14 -10.81 16.06
N HIS A 77 19.20 -10.26 15.44
CA HIS A 77 19.48 -8.83 15.48
C HIS A 77 18.35 -7.99 14.93
N LEU A 78 17.88 -8.30 13.72
CA LEU A 78 16.86 -7.52 13.03
C LEU A 78 15.49 -7.61 13.69
N ASN A 79 15.12 -8.81 14.13
CA ASN A 79 13.81 -9.03 14.72
C ASN A 79 13.67 -8.48 16.14
N ARG A 80 14.77 -8.31 16.89
CA ARG A 80 14.76 -7.63 18.20
C ARG A 80 14.33 -6.18 18.12
N ARG A 81 14.39 -5.54 16.97
CA ARG A 81 13.87 -4.17 16.75
C ARG A 81 12.36 -4.08 17.02
N LEU A 82 11.61 -5.15 16.72
CA LEU A 82 10.16 -5.17 16.79
C LEU A 82 9.60 -6.19 17.81
N ALA A 83 10.43 -7.17 18.22
CA ALA A 83 10.06 -8.22 19.16
C ALA A 83 11.25 -8.60 20.08
N PRO A 84 11.77 -7.68 20.91
CA PRO A 84 12.99 -7.90 21.69
C PRO A 84 12.89 -9.08 22.67
N ASP A 85 11.71 -9.29 23.26
CA ASP A 85 11.46 -10.35 24.25
C ASP A 85 11.13 -11.71 23.60
N VAL A 86 11.03 -11.76 22.27
CA VAL A 86 10.71 -13.00 21.55
C VAL A 86 11.99 -13.68 21.09
N TYR A 87 12.94 -12.95 20.49
CA TYR A 87 14.18 -13.51 19.97
C TYR A 87 15.25 -13.64 21.03
N LEU A 88 15.37 -14.82 21.64
CA LEU A 88 16.24 -15.07 22.79
C LEU A 88 17.72 -15.16 22.39
N GLY A 89 18.03 -15.78 21.22
CA GLY A 89 19.40 -15.88 20.71
C GLY A 89 19.57 -17.03 19.75
N VAL A 90 20.82 -17.24 19.35
CA VAL A 90 21.25 -18.39 18.55
C VAL A 90 21.84 -19.44 19.45
N VAL A 91 21.43 -20.70 19.27
CA VAL A 91 21.94 -21.84 20.03
C VAL A 91 22.58 -22.85 19.09
N PRO A 92 23.74 -23.42 19.44
CA PRO A 92 24.38 -24.48 18.67
C PRO A 92 23.64 -25.80 18.87
N ILE A 93 23.70 -26.65 17.85
CA ILE A 93 23.35 -28.07 17.93
C ILE A 93 24.67 -28.83 17.77
N THR A 94 25.08 -29.54 18.82
CA THR A 94 26.33 -30.30 18.89
C THR A 94 26.07 -31.79 18.82
N PHE A 95 27.10 -32.59 18.57
CA PHE A 95 27.04 -34.04 18.60
C PHE A 95 28.08 -34.58 19.58
N GLU A 96 27.61 -35.22 20.65
CA GLU A 96 28.42 -35.74 21.72
C GLU A 96 27.85 -37.12 22.16
N ASP A 97 28.71 -38.07 22.47
CA ASP A 97 28.35 -39.42 22.93
C ASP A 97 27.30 -40.14 22.05
N GLY A 98 27.37 -39.90 20.72
CA GLY A 98 26.49 -40.57 19.76
C GLY A 98 25.10 -39.91 19.62
N GLN A 99 24.88 -38.74 20.24
CA GLN A 99 23.60 -38.03 20.21
C GLN A 99 23.76 -36.55 19.91
N TYR A 100 22.71 -35.96 19.35
CA TYR A 100 22.63 -34.49 19.17
C TYR A 100 22.12 -33.82 20.45
N HIS A 101 22.76 -32.70 20.77
CA HIS A 101 22.42 -31.88 21.95
C HIS A 101 22.12 -30.44 21.54
N LEU A 102 21.01 -29.90 21.98
CA LEU A 102 20.64 -28.50 21.78
C LEU A 102 21.32 -27.64 22.87
N ALA A 103 22.08 -26.62 22.46
CA ALA A 103 22.90 -25.78 23.32
C ALA A 103 24.05 -26.56 24.02
N GLY A 104 24.55 -27.65 23.42
CA GLY A 104 25.72 -28.37 23.89
C GLY A 104 27.01 -27.55 23.77
N SER A 105 28.09 -28.04 24.42
CA SER A 105 29.40 -27.36 24.50
C SER A 105 30.40 -27.81 23.44
N GLY A 106 30.09 -28.87 22.68
CA GLY A 106 30.94 -29.45 21.64
C GLY A 106 31.00 -28.62 20.36
N MET A 107 31.62 -29.19 19.32
CA MET A 107 31.69 -28.56 18.00
C MET A 107 30.26 -28.49 17.41
N PRO A 108 29.83 -27.30 16.94
CA PRO A 108 28.51 -27.17 16.35
C PRO A 108 28.40 -27.86 14.98
N PHE A 109 27.36 -28.64 14.78
CA PHE A 109 26.95 -29.21 13.50
C PHE A 109 25.87 -28.37 12.83
N GLU A 110 25.09 -27.62 13.62
CA GLU A 110 24.04 -26.72 13.11
C GLU A 110 23.74 -25.61 14.14
N TYR A 111 22.99 -24.61 13.72
CA TYR A 111 22.53 -23.53 14.58
C TYR A 111 21.00 -23.36 14.49
N ALA A 112 20.38 -23.06 15.62
CA ALA A 112 18.98 -22.75 15.69
C ALA A 112 18.74 -21.36 16.30
N VAL A 113 17.81 -20.60 15.75
CA VAL A 113 17.27 -19.41 16.41
C VAL A 113 16.29 -19.87 17.47
N LYS A 114 16.58 -19.55 18.74
CA LYS A 114 15.70 -19.82 19.88
C LYS A 114 14.82 -18.62 20.12
N MET A 115 13.51 -18.84 20.15
CA MET A 115 12.49 -17.82 20.33
C MET A 115 11.50 -18.24 21.44
N ARG A 116 10.87 -17.30 22.11
CA ARG A 116 9.65 -17.55 22.86
C ARG A 116 8.53 -17.89 21.89
N GLN A 117 7.82 -18.99 22.12
CA GLN A 117 6.70 -19.36 21.27
C GLN A 117 5.51 -18.44 21.52
N LEU A 118 5.03 -17.78 20.48
CA LEU A 118 3.86 -16.92 20.55
C LEU A 118 2.57 -17.73 20.32
N PRO A 119 1.50 -17.42 21.08
CA PRO A 119 0.22 -18.14 20.90
C PRO A 119 -0.42 -17.79 19.57
N GLU A 120 -0.56 -18.78 18.66
CA GLU A 120 -1.13 -18.58 17.33
C GLU A 120 -2.55 -17.95 17.35
N ARG A 121 -3.33 -18.20 18.41
CA ARG A 121 -4.65 -17.59 18.61
C ARG A 121 -4.62 -16.05 18.75
N LEU A 122 -3.47 -15.50 19.11
CA LEU A 122 -3.24 -14.05 19.27
C LEU A 122 -2.54 -13.43 18.06
N SER A 123 -2.32 -14.19 16.97
CA SER A 123 -1.87 -13.60 15.72
C SER A 123 -2.95 -12.67 15.16
N MET A 124 -2.54 -11.55 14.54
CA MET A 124 -3.45 -10.61 13.89
C MET A 124 -4.40 -11.33 12.93
N ARG A 125 -3.88 -12.29 12.15
CA ARG A 125 -4.68 -13.11 11.24
C ARG A 125 -5.83 -13.82 11.95
N ASN A 126 -5.56 -14.46 13.10
CA ASN A 126 -6.59 -15.17 13.83
C ASN A 126 -7.56 -14.23 14.55
N LEU A 127 -7.08 -13.07 15.02
CA LEU A 127 -7.95 -12.05 15.61
C LEU A 127 -8.90 -11.46 14.58
N ILE A 128 -8.40 -11.14 13.39
CA ILE A 128 -9.22 -10.65 12.26
C ILE A 128 -10.30 -11.68 11.91
N ARG A 129 -9.92 -12.93 11.65
CA ARG A 129 -10.85 -14.02 11.27
C ARG A 129 -11.94 -14.28 12.30
N ARG A 130 -11.68 -13.98 13.57
CA ARG A 130 -12.62 -14.14 14.67
C ARG A 130 -13.41 -12.85 14.99
N GLY A 131 -13.17 -11.76 14.26
CA GLY A 131 -13.77 -10.45 14.54
C GLY A 131 -13.37 -9.89 15.91
N LYS A 132 -12.15 -10.21 16.40
CA LYS A 132 -11.65 -9.81 17.73
C LYS A 132 -10.56 -8.75 17.68
N LEU A 133 -10.17 -8.29 16.50
CA LEU A 133 -9.25 -7.15 16.35
C LEU A 133 -10.08 -5.87 16.44
N ASP A 134 -9.85 -5.10 17.51
CA ASP A 134 -10.52 -3.82 17.72
C ASP A 134 -9.74 -2.64 17.11
N ARG A 135 -10.35 -1.47 17.16
CA ARG A 135 -9.77 -0.24 16.61
C ARG A 135 -8.53 0.19 17.41
N ASP A 136 -8.59 0.08 18.73
CA ASP A 136 -7.47 0.49 19.60
C ASP A 136 -6.21 -0.33 19.31
N SER A 137 -6.35 -1.65 19.08
CA SER A 137 -5.28 -2.53 18.65
C SER A 137 -4.71 -2.11 17.29
N THR A 138 -5.57 -1.72 16.35
CA THR A 138 -5.16 -1.26 15.02
C THR A 138 -4.42 0.08 15.11
N ASP A 139 -4.90 1.01 15.92
CA ASP A 139 -4.25 2.31 16.16
C ASP A 139 -2.90 2.15 16.87
N ALA A 140 -2.82 1.25 17.86
CA ALA A 140 -1.57 0.92 18.55
C ALA A 140 -0.53 0.31 17.60
N LEU A 141 -0.97 -0.56 16.67
CA LEU A 141 -0.09 -1.13 15.65
C LEU A 141 0.42 -0.05 14.69
N ALA A 142 -0.45 0.86 14.23
CA ALA A 142 -0.08 1.96 13.37
C ALA A 142 0.99 2.86 14.02
N ARG A 143 0.83 3.16 15.32
CA ARG A 143 1.81 3.92 16.10
C ARG A 143 3.14 3.18 16.20
N LYS A 144 3.13 1.90 16.57
CA LYS A 144 4.35 1.08 16.66
C LYS A 144 5.12 1.05 15.35
N LEU A 145 4.43 0.90 14.22
CA LEU A 145 5.04 0.94 12.89
C LEU A 145 5.60 2.33 12.56
N ALA A 146 4.89 3.40 12.92
CA ALA A 146 5.39 4.76 12.73
C ALA A 146 6.68 5.02 13.53
N GLU A 147 6.72 4.60 14.79
CA GLU A 147 7.90 4.67 15.64
C GLU A 147 9.07 3.84 15.08
N PHE A 148 8.81 2.64 14.61
CA PHE A 148 9.80 1.75 14.01
C PHE A 148 10.50 2.39 12.81
N TYR A 149 9.73 2.95 11.86
CA TYR A 149 10.33 3.58 10.67
C TYR A 149 11.00 4.93 10.94
N GLN A 150 10.76 5.54 12.11
CA GLN A 150 11.44 6.77 12.52
C GLN A 150 12.77 6.53 13.23
N GLN A 151 12.95 5.36 13.87
CA GLN A 151 14.13 5.06 14.70
C GLN A 151 15.41 4.85 13.88
N ASP A 152 15.30 4.39 12.63
CA ASP A 152 16.48 4.19 11.80
C ASP A 152 16.96 5.53 11.22
N SER A 153 18.24 5.83 11.46
CA SER A 153 18.91 6.94 10.79
C SER A 153 18.85 6.74 9.28
N ALA A 154 18.41 7.77 8.55
CA ALA A 154 18.48 7.76 7.10
C ALA A 154 19.95 7.57 6.68
N ASP A 155 20.26 6.43 6.12
CA ASP A 155 21.53 6.19 5.46
C ASP A 155 21.32 6.42 3.96
N ASN A 156 22.01 7.42 3.40
CA ASN A 156 21.91 7.74 1.97
C ASN A 156 22.32 6.55 1.08
N GLN A 157 22.99 5.53 1.62
CA GLN A 157 23.33 4.32 0.89
C GLN A 157 22.12 3.44 0.56
N ILE A 158 21.04 3.52 1.37
CA ILE A 158 19.83 2.75 1.12
C ILE A 158 18.85 3.43 0.15
N ASP A 159 19.02 4.72 -0.13
CA ASP A 159 18.08 5.48 -0.99
C ASP A 159 17.98 4.90 -2.41
N ILE A 160 19.05 4.29 -2.91
CA ILE A 160 19.07 3.63 -4.23
C ILE A 160 17.98 2.56 -4.37
N PHE A 161 17.60 1.91 -3.27
CA PHE A 161 16.53 0.88 -3.26
C PHE A 161 15.13 1.47 -3.47
N GLY A 162 14.96 2.77 -3.21
CA GLY A 162 13.75 3.54 -3.50
C GLY A 162 13.76 4.21 -4.86
N SER A 163 14.86 4.16 -5.61
CA SER A 163 14.96 4.80 -6.91
C SER A 163 13.97 4.21 -7.91
N TRP A 164 13.48 5.06 -8.82
CA TRP A 164 12.58 4.61 -9.89
C TRP A 164 13.15 3.42 -10.68
N GLN A 165 14.46 3.44 -10.96
CA GLN A 165 15.14 2.36 -11.68
C GLN A 165 15.09 1.04 -10.93
N THR A 166 15.36 1.06 -9.62
CA THR A 166 15.32 -0.14 -8.79
C THR A 166 13.90 -0.68 -8.67
N ILE A 167 12.92 0.19 -8.47
CA ILE A 167 11.51 -0.23 -8.37
C ILE A 167 11.02 -0.79 -9.71
N TRP A 168 11.41 -0.18 -10.84
CA TRP A 168 11.14 -0.72 -12.18
C TRP A 168 11.73 -2.12 -12.34
N ALA A 169 13.01 -2.28 -12.03
CA ALA A 169 13.70 -3.58 -12.13
C ALA A 169 13.03 -4.65 -11.25
N ASN A 170 12.62 -4.30 -10.03
CA ASN A 170 11.90 -5.20 -9.13
C ASN A 170 10.54 -5.63 -9.69
N CYS A 171 9.81 -4.73 -10.32
CA CYS A 171 8.54 -5.05 -10.97
C CYS A 171 8.74 -5.97 -12.19
N GLU A 172 9.71 -5.66 -13.06
CA GLU A 172 10.00 -6.49 -14.25
C GLU A 172 10.52 -7.88 -13.85
N GLU A 173 11.35 -7.99 -12.83
CA GLU A 173 11.79 -9.28 -12.28
C GLU A 173 10.59 -10.09 -11.77
N ASN A 174 9.66 -9.44 -11.05
CA ASN A 174 8.45 -10.10 -10.57
C ASN A 174 7.58 -10.63 -11.71
N PHE A 175 7.44 -9.87 -12.81
CA PHE A 175 6.73 -10.33 -14.02
C PHE A 175 7.46 -11.50 -14.69
N ARG A 176 8.77 -11.39 -14.91
CA ARG A 176 9.58 -12.47 -15.51
C ARG A 176 9.46 -13.79 -14.73
N GLN A 177 9.49 -13.71 -13.41
CA GLN A 177 9.38 -14.89 -12.53
C GLN A 177 7.95 -15.44 -12.46
N ALA A 178 6.92 -14.63 -12.71
CA ALA A 178 5.53 -15.08 -12.76
C ALA A 178 5.11 -15.62 -14.15
N GLU A 179 5.79 -15.21 -15.21
CA GLU A 179 5.46 -15.52 -16.60
C GLU A 179 5.34 -17.03 -16.92
N PRO A 180 6.19 -17.93 -16.36
CA PRO A 180 6.04 -19.38 -16.60
C PRO A 180 4.72 -19.97 -16.11
N PHE A 181 3.98 -19.27 -15.26
CA PHE A 181 2.70 -19.72 -14.69
C PHE A 181 1.49 -19.12 -15.38
N VAL A 182 1.71 -18.22 -16.35
CA VAL A 182 0.64 -17.59 -17.14
C VAL A 182 -0.03 -18.62 -18.03
N ALA A 183 -1.33 -18.51 -18.21
CA ALA A 183 -2.26 -19.41 -18.88
C ALA A 183 -2.60 -20.69 -18.07
N GLU A 184 -1.68 -21.28 -17.33
CA GLU A 184 -1.95 -22.47 -16.53
C GLU A 184 -2.57 -22.16 -15.16
N ILE A 185 -1.93 -21.25 -14.41
CA ILE A 185 -2.32 -20.86 -13.04
C ILE A 185 -2.85 -19.43 -13.02
N ILE A 186 -2.12 -18.53 -13.67
CA ILE A 186 -2.38 -17.09 -13.73
C ILE A 186 -3.17 -16.78 -15.00
N ASP A 187 -4.30 -16.10 -14.86
CA ASP A 187 -5.09 -15.61 -15.99
C ASP A 187 -4.27 -14.65 -16.85
N GLU A 188 -4.11 -14.96 -18.14
CA GLU A 188 -3.27 -14.19 -19.06
C GLU A 188 -3.74 -12.74 -19.21
N ARG A 189 -5.06 -12.53 -19.36
CA ARG A 189 -5.63 -11.18 -19.53
C ARG A 189 -5.37 -10.33 -18.30
N LYS A 190 -5.59 -10.86 -17.11
CA LYS A 190 -5.31 -10.16 -15.86
C LYS A 190 -3.83 -9.83 -15.71
N PHE A 191 -2.95 -10.78 -16.05
CA PHE A 191 -1.51 -10.57 -16.00
C PHE A 191 -1.05 -9.44 -16.92
N GLN A 192 -1.55 -9.40 -18.16
CA GLN A 192 -1.22 -8.33 -19.11
C GLN A 192 -1.72 -6.96 -18.64
N ILE A 193 -2.93 -6.89 -18.04
CA ILE A 193 -3.46 -5.64 -17.47
C ILE A 193 -2.61 -5.19 -16.28
N ILE A 194 -2.27 -6.08 -15.35
CA ILE A 194 -1.40 -5.77 -14.20
C ILE A 194 -0.06 -5.21 -14.70
N ARG A 195 0.57 -5.87 -15.67
CA ARG A 195 1.85 -5.44 -16.25
C ARG A 195 1.77 -4.07 -16.92
N ALA A 196 0.77 -3.86 -17.75
CA ALA A 196 0.54 -2.57 -18.43
C ALA A 196 0.26 -1.44 -17.43
N ALA A 197 -0.60 -1.68 -16.45
CA ALA A 197 -0.94 -0.75 -15.38
C ALA A 197 0.29 -0.35 -14.55
N THR A 198 1.09 -1.33 -14.13
CA THR A 198 2.32 -1.10 -13.36
C THR A 198 3.31 -0.23 -14.13
N ARG A 199 3.57 -0.55 -15.40
CA ARG A 199 4.47 0.24 -16.26
C ARG A 199 3.96 1.67 -16.48
N ALA A 200 2.68 1.83 -16.76
CA ALA A 200 2.06 3.13 -16.94
C ALA A 200 2.15 4.00 -15.68
N PHE A 201 1.91 3.41 -14.51
CA PHE A 201 2.05 4.10 -13.24
C PHE A 201 3.49 4.57 -12.99
N LEU A 202 4.47 3.70 -13.16
CA LEU A 202 5.88 4.01 -12.99
C LEU A 202 6.33 5.16 -13.91
N ILE A 203 5.91 5.15 -15.17
CA ILE A 203 6.24 6.23 -16.13
C ILE A 203 5.60 7.54 -15.69
N ARG A 204 4.30 7.54 -15.37
CA ARG A 204 3.56 8.77 -15.01
C ARG A 204 3.97 9.36 -13.67
N ARG A 205 4.41 8.52 -12.72
CA ARG A 205 4.69 8.93 -11.32
C ARG A 205 6.18 8.96 -10.98
N ARG A 206 7.07 8.95 -11.96
CA ARG A 206 8.53 8.93 -11.73
C ARG A 206 8.98 9.98 -10.70
N ALA A 207 8.56 11.23 -10.85
CA ALA A 207 8.91 12.31 -9.92
C ALA A 207 8.41 12.09 -8.47
N LEU A 208 7.41 11.22 -8.26
CA LEU A 208 6.96 10.88 -6.92
C LEU A 208 8.01 10.01 -6.20
N PHE A 209 8.61 9.05 -6.88
CA PHE A 209 9.66 8.21 -6.30
C PHE A 209 10.90 9.04 -5.94
N ASP A 210 11.29 9.99 -6.78
CA ASP A 210 12.40 10.90 -6.48
C ASP A 210 12.10 11.73 -5.21
N ARG A 211 10.89 12.29 -5.08
CA ARG A 211 10.47 13.01 -3.86
C ARG A 211 10.42 12.11 -2.62
N ARG A 212 10.08 10.83 -2.77
CA ARG A 212 10.07 9.88 -1.63
C ARG A 212 11.48 9.68 -1.08
N MET A 213 12.49 9.59 -1.94
CA MET A 213 13.91 9.56 -1.53
C MET A 213 14.30 10.86 -0.84
N GLU A 214 14.02 12.03 -1.47
CA GLU A 214 14.31 13.35 -0.88
C GLU A 214 13.69 13.53 0.51
N LYS A 215 12.49 12.98 0.73
CA LYS A 215 11.78 13.00 2.02
C LYS A 215 12.22 11.87 2.95
N GLN A 216 13.28 11.16 2.61
CA GLN A 216 13.82 10.05 3.42
C GLN A 216 12.74 9.03 3.80
N LYS A 217 11.93 8.59 2.84
CA LYS A 217 10.90 7.58 3.02
C LYS A 217 11.38 6.16 2.71
N ILE A 218 12.63 6.01 2.28
CA ILE A 218 13.29 4.72 2.12
C ILE A 218 13.91 4.34 3.45
N ARG A 219 13.60 3.13 3.95
CA ARG A 219 14.00 2.68 5.28
C ARG A 219 14.41 1.21 5.26
N ASP A 220 15.12 0.80 6.31
CA ASP A 220 15.32 -0.60 6.65
C ASP A 220 14.01 -1.15 7.26
N CYS A 221 13.12 -1.61 6.39
CA CYS A 221 11.78 -2.07 6.71
C CYS A 221 11.78 -3.50 7.29
N HIS A 222 10.60 -4.09 7.43
CA HIS A 222 10.43 -5.49 7.78
C HIS A 222 10.59 -6.44 6.57
N GLY A 223 10.12 -6.02 5.41
CA GLY A 223 10.22 -6.73 4.13
C GLY A 223 9.14 -7.81 3.89
N ASP A 224 8.64 -8.47 4.94
CA ASP A 224 7.53 -9.45 4.85
C ASP A 224 6.44 -9.15 5.91
N LEU A 225 6.03 -7.89 6.03
CA LEU A 225 5.05 -7.46 7.02
C LEU A 225 3.65 -7.97 6.69
N ARG A 226 3.17 -8.98 7.45
CA ARG A 226 1.89 -9.68 7.21
C ARG A 226 1.15 -10.02 8.49
N THR A 227 -0.15 -10.24 8.38
CA THR A 227 -1.04 -10.56 9.50
C THR A 227 -0.60 -11.79 10.32
N GLY A 228 0.08 -12.76 9.71
CA GLY A 228 0.58 -13.94 10.39
C GLY A 228 1.88 -13.72 11.16
N HIS A 229 2.54 -12.58 10.97
CA HIS A 229 3.79 -12.22 11.65
C HIS A 229 3.59 -11.20 12.77
N ILE A 230 2.35 -10.77 13.00
CA ILE A 230 1.98 -9.80 14.04
C ILE A 230 1.17 -10.50 15.13
N TYR A 231 1.59 -10.38 16.37
CA TYR A 231 0.95 -10.99 17.53
C TYR A 231 0.65 -9.95 18.61
N PHE A 232 -0.54 -10.03 19.19
CA PHE A 232 -0.98 -9.20 20.31
C PHE A 232 -0.83 -9.99 21.62
N SER A 233 0.42 -10.22 22.02
CA SER A 233 0.81 -10.99 23.21
C SER A 233 1.90 -10.22 23.96
N ASP A 234 1.62 -9.83 25.19
CA ASP A 234 2.51 -8.97 25.99
C ASP A 234 2.94 -7.72 25.21
N GLY A 235 1.93 -6.95 24.72
CA GLY A 235 2.10 -5.90 23.75
C GLY A 235 1.99 -6.41 22.32
N ILE A 236 2.53 -5.66 21.36
CA ILE A 236 2.53 -6.04 19.95
C ILE A 236 3.91 -6.57 19.58
N GLN A 237 3.99 -7.83 19.16
CA GLN A 237 5.20 -8.49 18.71
C GLN A 237 5.13 -8.68 17.18
N ILE A 238 6.13 -8.22 16.46
CA ILE A 238 6.22 -8.38 14.98
C ILE A 238 7.48 -9.18 14.70
N ILE A 239 7.33 -10.33 14.06
CA ILE A 239 8.37 -11.35 13.86
C ILE A 239 8.60 -11.68 12.39
N ASP A 240 9.67 -12.40 12.09
CA ASP A 240 10.00 -12.93 10.77
C ASP A 240 10.34 -11.82 9.75
N CYS A 241 11.07 -10.79 10.21
CA CYS A 241 11.72 -9.80 9.35
C CYS A 241 12.74 -10.49 8.42
N ILE A 242 12.81 -10.06 7.17
CA ILE A 242 13.76 -10.62 6.20
C ILE A 242 15.21 -10.29 6.61
N GLU A 243 16.02 -11.33 6.82
CA GLU A 243 17.42 -11.20 7.22
C GLU A 243 18.42 -11.52 6.12
N PHE A 244 18.00 -12.25 5.10
CA PHE A 244 18.88 -12.88 4.12
C PHE A 244 19.17 -12.02 2.89
N ASN A 245 18.44 -10.92 2.69
CA ASN A 245 18.65 -10.05 1.54
C ASN A 245 18.16 -8.61 1.82
N ASP A 246 19.10 -7.68 1.88
CA ASP A 246 18.84 -6.26 2.13
C ASP A 246 17.92 -5.62 1.09
N ARG A 247 18.02 -6.04 -0.18
CA ARG A 247 17.16 -5.56 -1.28
C ARG A 247 15.66 -5.77 -1.01
N PHE A 248 15.28 -6.80 -0.25
CA PHE A 248 13.89 -7.09 0.07
C PHE A 248 13.41 -6.31 1.30
N ARG A 249 14.35 -5.79 2.09
CA ARG A 249 14.09 -5.06 3.32
C ARG A 249 14.21 -3.54 3.13
N TYR A 250 15.22 -3.08 2.38
CA TYR A 250 15.37 -1.67 2.06
C TYR A 250 14.33 -1.25 1.03
N ALA A 251 13.34 -0.48 1.46
CA ALA A 251 12.20 -0.11 0.62
C ALA A 251 11.55 1.19 1.08
N ASP A 252 10.71 1.75 0.21
CA ASP A 252 9.75 2.76 0.65
C ASP A 252 8.83 2.16 1.74
N ILE A 253 8.67 2.88 2.83
CA ILE A 253 7.78 2.52 3.94
C ILE A 253 6.40 2.11 3.44
N THR A 254 5.92 2.78 2.38
CA THR A 254 4.62 2.44 1.76
C THR A 254 4.59 1.01 1.25
N SER A 255 5.69 0.48 0.73
CA SER A 255 5.77 -0.91 0.22
C SER A 255 5.59 -1.94 1.34
N ASP A 256 6.11 -1.64 2.53
CA ASP A 256 5.99 -2.53 3.69
C ASP A 256 4.57 -2.47 4.28
N LEU A 257 4.03 -1.26 4.46
CA LEU A 257 2.64 -1.05 4.90
C LEU A 257 1.62 -1.63 3.90
N ALA A 258 1.87 -1.48 2.60
CA ALA A 258 1.03 -2.04 1.56
C ALA A 258 1.00 -3.57 1.60
N PHE A 259 2.10 -4.21 2.02
CA PHE A 259 2.12 -5.66 2.18
C PHE A 259 1.14 -6.11 3.27
N LEU A 260 1.14 -5.43 4.42
CA LEU A 260 0.20 -5.70 5.50
C LEU A 260 -1.24 -5.39 5.08
N ALA A 261 -1.48 -4.23 4.49
CA ALA A 261 -2.81 -3.83 4.04
C ALA A 261 -3.37 -4.83 3.01
N MET A 262 -2.57 -5.26 2.04
CA MET A 262 -2.92 -6.30 1.06
C MET A 262 -3.22 -7.66 1.72
N ASP A 263 -2.45 -8.05 2.76
CA ASP A 263 -2.70 -9.31 3.46
C ASP A 263 -3.98 -9.25 4.31
N ILE A 264 -4.33 -8.07 4.87
CA ILE A 264 -5.61 -7.82 5.54
C ILE A 264 -6.77 -7.88 4.53
N ASP A 265 -6.62 -7.26 3.35
CA ASP A 265 -7.61 -7.37 2.26
C ASP A 265 -7.80 -8.83 1.82
N PHE A 266 -6.70 -9.59 1.73
CA PHE A 266 -6.75 -11.01 1.43
C PHE A 266 -7.52 -11.80 2.49
N GLU A 267 -7.49 -11.45 3.75
CA GLU A 267 -8.33 -12.05 4.79
C GLU A 267 -9.80 -11.60 4.71
N GLY A 268 -10.13 -10.61 3.88
CA GLY A 268 -11.51 -10.14 3.63
C GLY A 268 -11.95 -8.95 4.48
N HIS A 269 -11.00 -8.17 5.01
CA HIS A 269 -11.25 -7.07 5.93
C HIS A 269 -10.70 -5.71 5.44
N PRO A 270 -11.12 -5.20 4.27
CA PRO A 270 -10.57 -3.96 3.69
C PRO A 270 -10.77 -2.73 4.59
N GLU A 271 -11.83 -2.68 5.38
CA GLU A 271 -12.06 -1.59 6.33
C GLU A 271 -10.98 -1.53 7.42
N THR A 272 -10.52 -2.68 7.92
CA THR A 272 -9.41 -2.75 8.87
C THR A 272 -8.10 -2.30 8.24
N ALA A 273 -7.86 -2.67 6.97
CA ALA A 273 -6.69 -2.19 6.23
C ALA A 273 -6.71 -0.66 6.08
N ARG A 274 -7.86 -0.09 5.73
CA ARG A 274 -8.06 1.36 5.63
C ARG A 274 -7.81 2.05 6.97
N GLN A 275 -8.44 1.58 8.05
CA GLN A 275 -8.24 2.14 9.39
C GLN A 275 -6.77 2.16 9.82
N LEU A 276 -6.03 1.08 9.57
CA LEU A 276 -4.60 1.01 9.85
C LEU A 276 -3.81 2.09 9.10
N ILE A 277 -4.07 2.23 7.81
CA ILE A 277 -3.36 3.19 6.96
C ILE A 277 -3.73 4.63 7.34
N ASP A 278 -5.00 4.91 7.59
CA ASP A 278 -5.47 6.22 8.02
C ASP A 278 -4.81 6.62 9.36
N ALA A 279 -4.80 5.72 10.34
CA ALA A 279 -4.15 5.95 11.62
C ALA A 279 -2.63 6.19 11.45
N TYR A 280 -1.95 5.41 10.61
CA TYR A 280 -0.54 5.61 10.30
C TYR A 280 -0.27 6.99 9.68
N VAL A 281 -1.09 7.41 8.70
CA VAL A 281 -0.97 8.72 8.06
C VAL A 281 -1.29 9.85 9.03
N ASP A 282 -2.22 9.66 9.94
CA ASP A 282 -2.54 10.64 10.99
C ASP A 282 -1.36 10.87 11.95
N TYR A 283 -0.59 9.83 12.27
CA TYR A 283 0.64 9.97 13.06
C TYR A 283 1.78 10.64 12.30
N THR A 284 2.02 10.19 11.07
CA THR A 284 3.21 10.55 10.31
C THR A 284 3.03 11.76 9.39
N LYS A 285 1.78 12.12 9.10
CA LYS A 285 1.37 13.12 8.09
C LYS A 285 1.86 12.83 6.68
N ASP A 286 2.21 11.57 6.40
CA ASP A 286 2.70 11.12 5.10
C ASP A 286 1.56 10.84 4.13
N ARG A 287 0.93 11.89 3.60
CA ARG A 287 -0.21 11.79 2.69
C ARG A 287 0.15 11.26 1.30
N GLU A 288 1.41 11.36 0.87
CA GLU A 288 1.85 10.81 -0.43
C GLU A 288 1.77 9.28 -0.45
N LEU A 289 1.75 8.65 0.71
CA LEU A 289 1.54 7.21 0.87
C LEU A 289 0.27 6.73 0.13
N PHE A 290 -0.84 7.46 0.21
CA PHE A 290 -2.09 7.07 -0.45
C PHE A 290 -1.96 6.95 -1.97
N VAL A 291 -1.08 7.74 -2.60
CA VAL A 291 -0.85 7.67 -4.06
C VAL A 291 -0.10 6.40 -4.46
N LEU A 292 0.75 5.88 -3.57
CA LEU A 292 1.58 4.69 -3.81
C LEU A 292 0.96 3.39 -3.29
N LEU A 293 -0.04 3.49 -2.42
CA LEU A 293 -0.54 2.35 -1.65
C LEU A 293 -1.02 1.21 -2.55
N ASP A 294 -1.94 1.48 -3.46
CA ASP A 294 -2.52 0.43 -4.32
C ASP A 294 -1.52 -0.10 -5.35
N PHE A 295 -0.58 0.74 -5.81
CA PHE A 295 0.54 0.29 -6.63
C PHE A 295 1.38 -0.77 -5.90
N TYR A 296 1.77 -0.51 -4.65
CA TYR A 296 2.55 -1.47 -3.87
C TYR A 296 1.72 -2.66 -3.39
N LYS A 297 0.41 -2.50 -3.10
CA LYS A 297 -0.49 -3.63 -2.83
C LYS A 297 -0.58 -4.57 -4.04
N CYS A 298 -0.68 -4.03 -5.25
CA CYS A 298 -0.64 -4.79 -6.50
C CYS A 298 0.68 -5.57 -6.65
N TYR A 299 1.81 -4.90 -6.46
CA TYR A 299 3.14 -5.50 -6.52
C TYR A 299 3.27 -6.65 -5.50
N ARG A 300 2.90 -6.42 -4.23
CA ARG A 300 2.99 -7.43 -3.16
C ARG A 300 2.02 -8.60 -3.37
N ALA A 301 0.82 -8.35 -3.90
CA ALA A 301 -0.12 -9.40 -4.25
C ALA A 301 0.46 -10.32 -5.34
N LEU A 302 1.09 -9.77 -6.38
CA LEU A 302 1.75 -10.57 -7.41
C LEU A 302 2.95 -11.35 -6.86
N VAL A 303 3.75 -10.78 -5.94
CA VAL A 303 4.80 -11.52 -5.21
C VAL A 303 4.20 -12.73 -4.49
N ARG A 304 3.07 -12.55 -3.78
CA ARG A 304 2.40 -13.67 -3.07
C ARG A 304 1.82 -14.70 -4.02
N ALA A 305 1.26 -14.29 -5.16
CA ALA A 305 0.81 -15.19 -6.21
C ALA A 305 1.96 -16.08 -6.69
N LYS A 306 3.07 -15.48 -7.10
CA LYS A 306 4.29 -16.14 -7.59
C LYS A 306 4.86 -17.14 -6.56
N VAL A 307 5.00 -16.72 -5.28
CA VAL A 307 5.50 -17.61 -4.21
C VAL A 307 4.60 -18.84 -4.05
N ASN A 308 3.28 -18.71 -4.19
CA ASN A 308 2.39 -19.86 -4.17
C ASN A 308 2.55 -20.76 -5.41
N CYS A 309 2.84 -20.16 -6.59
CA CYS A 309 3.14 -20.91 -7.82
C CYS A 309 4.45 -21.70 -7.68
N PHE A 310 5.52 -21.11 -7.17
CA PHE A 310 6.78 -21.83 -6.90
C PHE A 310 6.57 -23.02 -5.98
N ARG A 311 5.79 -22.85 -4.92
CA ARG A 311 5.45 -23.96 -4.00
C ARG A 311 4.68 -25.09 -4.67
N LEU A 312 3.92 -24.81 -5.74
CA LEU A 312 3.21 -25.86 -6.50
C LEU A 312 4.16 -26.71 -7.35
N GLN A 313 5.35 -26.18 -7.68
CA GLN A 313 6.36 -26.93 -8.45
C GLN A 313 7.29 -27.78 -7.57
N GLU A 314 7.22 -27.65 -6.23
CA GLU A 314 8.03 -28.49 -5.35
C GLU A 314 7.61 -29.96 -5.43
N ASN A 315 8.58 -30.87 -5.69
CA ASN A 315 8.36 -32.29 -5.88
C ASN A 315 7.74 -33.05 -4.68
N LYS A 316 7.61 -32.39 -3.53
CA LYS A 316 7.12 -32.99 -2.27
C LYS A 316 5.87 -32.29 -1.71
N ILE A 317 5.13 -31.59 -2.55
CA ILE A 317 3.89 -30.97 -2.06
C ILE A 317 2.85 -32.06 -1.75
N ALA A 318 2.28 -32.03 -0.56
CA ALA A 318 1.23 -32.98 -0.20
C ALA A 318 -0.02 -32.76 -1.07
N ASN A 319 -0.65 -33.84 -1.54
CA ASN A 319 -1.80 -33.80 -2.45
C ASN A 319 -2.95 -32.90 -1.95
N HIS A 320 -3.14 -32.78 -0.64
CA HIS A 320 -4.17 -31.92 -0.04
C HIS A 320 -3.80 -30.42 -0.01
N GLU A 321 -2.52 -30.08 -0.10
CA GLU A 321 -2.03 -28.70 -0.09
C GLU A 321 -2.11 -28.03 -1.48
N ALA A 322 -1.86 -28.78 -2.55
CA ALA A 322 -1.81 -28.24 -3.90
C ALA A 322 -3.10 -27.47 -4.30
N PRO A 323 -4.33 -27.99 -4.09
CA PRO A 323 -5.55 -27.25 -4.41
C PRO A 323 -5.71 -25.97 -3.58
N ARG A 324 -5.24 -25.98 -2.33
CA ARG A 324 -5.30 -24.81 -1.44
C ARG A 324 -4.35 -23.71 -1.94
N ARG A 325 -3.13 -24.08 -2.35
CA ARG A 325 -2.13 -23.14 -2.88
C ARG A 325 -2.54 -22.57 -4.22
N LEU A 326 -3.11 -23.39 -5.10
CA LEU A 326 -3.66 -22.94 -6.37
C LEU A 326 -4.76 -21.88 -6.18
N ARG A 327 -5.73 -22.13 -5.29
CA ARG A 327 -6.76 -21.16 -4.96
C ARG A 327 -6.18 -19.86 -4.39
N LYS A 328 -5.14 -19.95 -3.54
CA LYS A 328 -4.44 -18.76 -3.01
C LYS A 328 -3.73 -17.98 -4.11
N ALA A 329 -2.98 -18.65 -5.00
CA ALA A 329 -2.30 -18.01 -6.12
C ALA A 329 -3.29 -17.21 -6.97
N ARG A 330 -4.40 -17.85 -7.40
CA ARG A 330 -5.44 -17.19 -8.20
C ARG A 330 -6.07 -16.00 -7.48
N ARG A 331 -6.39 -16.14 -6.21
CA ARG A 331 -6.97 -15.05 -5.42
C ARG A 331 -6.01 -13.85 -5.24
N TYR A 332 -4.70 -14.10 -5.11
CA TYR A 332 -3.71 -13.02 -5.11
C TYR A 332 -3.60 -12.32 -6.49
N VAL A 333 -3.74 -13.07 -7.59
CA VAL A 333 -3.82 -12.48 -8.93
C VAL A 333 -5.07 -11.62 -9.07
N ASP A 334 -6.21 -12.07 -8.56
CA ASP A 334 -7.46 -11.30 -8.57
C ASP A 334 -7.32 -9.99 -7.79
N LEU A 335 -6.70 -10.02 -6.61
CA LEU A 335 -6.40 -8.81 -5.83
C LEU A 335 -5.44 -7.87 -6.59
N ALA A 336 -4.35 -8.41 -7.15
CA ALA A 336 -3.41 -7.61 -7.93
C ALA A 336 -4.11 -6.91 -9.11
N TYR A 337 -5.01 -7.63 -9.80
CA TYR A 337 -5.81 -7.08 -10.88
C TYR A 337 -6.76 -5.96 -10.38
N GLN A 338 -7.46 -6.18 -9.27
CA GLN A 338 -8.34 -5.16 -8.68
C GLN A 338 -7.57 -3.87 -8.35
N TYR A 339 -6.40 -3.98 -7.71
CA TYR A 339 -5.56 -2.83 -7.43
C TYR A 339 -5.05 -2.16 -8.71
N ALA A 340 -4.62 -2.95 -9.71
CA ALA A 340 -4.15 -2.42 -11.00
C ALA A 340 -5.22 -1.59 -11.70
N VAL A 341 -6.45 -2.06 -11.72
CA VAL A 341 -7.60 -1.33 -12.24
C VAL A 341 -7.86 -0.08 -11.41
N GLN A 342 -7.80 -0.17 -10.08
CA GLN A 342 -8.11 0.94 -9.17
C GLN A 342 -7.14 2.11 -9.34
N TYR A 343 -5.82 1.89 -9.32
CA TYR A 343 -4.86 2.99 -9.41
C TYR A 343 -4.63 3.51 -10.83
N THR A 344 -5.09 2.78 -11.86
CA THR A 344 -5.05 3.26 -13.25
C THR A 344 -6.35 3.89 -13.71
N ARG A 345 -7.45 3.63 -13.04
CA ARG A 345 -8.75 4.24 -13.35
C ARG A 345 -8.66 5.74 -13.14
N PRO A 346 -8.90 6.57 -14.17
CA PRO A 346 -8.88 8.01 -14.00
C PRO A 346 -9.98 8.45 -13.04
N THR A 347 -9.73 9.53 -12.30
CA THR A 347 -10.70 10.11 -11.38
C THR A 347 -11.05 11.53 -11.80
N ILE A 348 -12.34 11.82 -11.88
CA ILE A 348 -12.86 13.17 -12.07
C ILE A 348 -13.14 13.76 -10.69
N TRP A 349 -12.35 14.74 -10.29
CA TRP A 349 -12.53 15.51 -9.05
C TRP A 349 -13.39 16.72 -9.34
N VAL A 350 -14.55 16.82 -8.74
CA VAL A 350 -15.52 17.91 -8.98
C VAL A 350 -15.56 18.81 -7.77
N LEU A 351 -14.94 20.00 -7.88
CA LEU A 351 -15.08 21.02 -6.86
C LEU A 351 -16.38 21.80 -7.09
N CYS A 352 -17.24 21.83 -6.07
CA CYS A 352 -18.50 22.54 -6.09
C CYS A 352 -18.67 23.42 -4.86
N GLY A 353 -19.63 24.33 -4.91
CA GLY A 353 -19.93 25.29 -3.85
C GLY A 353 -20.02 26.73 -4.33
N LEU A 354 -20.43 27.64 -3.45
CA LEU A 354 -20.67 29.05 -3.74
C LEU A 354 -19.40 29.80 -4.18
N PRO A 355 -19.52 30.93 -4.88
CA PRO A 355 -18.38 31.83 -5.13
C PRO A 355 -17.66 32.18 -3.83
N ALA A 356 -16.32 32.30 -3.90
CA ALA A 356 -15.43 32.57 -2.77
C ALA A 356 -15.39 31.49 -1.67
N SER A 357 -16.00 30.30 -1.87
CA SER A 357 -15.93 29.19 -0.91
C SER A 357 -14.57 28.45 -0.87
N GLY A 358 -13.54 28.94 -1.56
CA GLY A 358 -12.19 28.34 -1.49
C GLY A 358 -11.92 27.21 -2.49
N LYS A 359 -12.84 26.90 -3.42
CA LYS A 359 -12.68 25.85 -4.45
C LYS A 359 -11.34 25.89 -5.16
N SER A 360 -11.00 27.03 -5.77
CA SER A 360 -9.77 27.16 -6.58
C SER A 360 -8.49 27.01 -5.74
N THR A 361 -8.53 27.32 -4.46
CA THR A 361 -7.42 27.10 -3.53
C THR A 361 -7.23 25.59 -3.28
N ILE A 362 -8.33 24.87 -3.04
CA ILE A 362 -8.31 23.42 -2.87
C ILE A 362 -7.91 22.73 -4.18
N ALA A 363 -8.49 23.16 -5.31
CA ALA A 363 -8.12 22.67 -6.64
C ALA A 363 -6.62 22.76 -6.90
N GLY A 364 -6.03 23.94 -6.62
CA GLY A 364 -4.59 24.15 -6.81
C GLY A 364 -3.71 23.30 -5.89
N LYS A 365 -4.12 23.11 -4.62
CA LYS A 365 -3.42 22.21 -3.69
C LYS A 365 -3.51 20.75 -4.12
N LEU A 366 -4.70 20.31 -4.49
CA LEU A 366 -4.95 18.95 -4.96
C LEU A 366 -4.21 18.64 -6.27
N ALA A 367 -4.23 19.58 -7.20
CA ALA A 367 -3.50 19.46 -8.47
C ALA A 367 -1.99 19.28 -8.26
N LYS A 368 -1.39 20.05 -7.35
CA LYS A 368 0.04 19.91 -6.99
C LYS A 368 0.33 18.58 -6.31
N LEU A 369 -0.55 18.12 -5.41
CA LEU A 369 -0.38 16.86 -4.70
C LEU A 369 -0.46 15.66 -5.64
N LEU A 370 -1.46 15.65 -6.53
CA LEU A 370 -1.75 14.53 -7.43
C LEU A 370 -1.07 14.64 -8.79
N ASN A 371 -0.50 15.80 -9.12
CA ASN A 371 0.07 16.13 -10.43
C ASN A 371 -0.95 15.91 -11.57
N ILE A 372 -2.10 16.55 -11.46
CA ILE A 372 -3.21 16.47 -12.44
C ILE A 372 -3.69 17.84 -12.87
N VAL A 373 -4.33 17.90 -14.02
CA VAL A 373 -4.81 19.13 -14.65
C VAL A 373 -6.04 19.67 -13.92
N VAL A 374 -6.14 21.00 -13.81
CA VAL A 374 -7.34 21.70 -13.36
C VAL A 374 -8.00 22.39 -14.55
N LEU A 375 -9.24 22.04 -14.81
CA LEU A 375 -10.10 22.70 -15.78
C LEU A 375 -11.03 23.64 -15.03
N ARG A 376 -10.88 24.93 -15.27
CA ARG A 376 -11.66 25.99 -14.61
C ARG A 376 -12.77 26.51 -15.52
N SER A 377 -13.99 26.54 -15.02
CA SER A 377 -15.12 27.05 -15.80
C SER A 377 -14.94 28.51 -16.25
N ASP A 378 -14.34 29.37 -15.41
CA ASP A 378 -14.10 30.77 -15.76
C ASP A 378 -13.07 30.91 -16.90
N ALA A 379 -12.01 30.13 -16.90
CA ALA A 379 -11.01 30.10 -17.98
C ALA A 379 -11.61 29.57 -19.29
N VAL A 380 -12.34 28.44 -19.22
CA VAL A 380 -13.02 27.84 -20.39
C VAL A 380 -14.05 28.80 -20.99
N ARG A 381 -14.77 29.55 -20.15
CA ARG A 381 -15.74 30.56 -20.59
C ARG A 381 -15.06 31.67 -21.39
N LYS A 382 -14.02 32.27 -20.83
CA LYS A 382 -13.28 33.36 -21.48
C LYS A 382 -12.67 32.92 -22.82
N GLU A 383 -12.07 31.70 -22.85
CA GLU A 383 -11.55 31.13 -24.08
C GLU A 383 -12.65 30.95 -25.16
N LEU A 384 -13.85 30.48 -24.80
CA LEU A 384 -14.98 30.30 -25.71
C LEU A 384 -15.44 31.62 -26.35
N PHE A 385 -15.29 32.70 -25.62
CA PHE A 385 -15.70 34.05 -26.13
C PHE A 385 -14.52 34.89 -26.63
N GLY A 386 -13.32 34.27 -26.78
CA GLY A 386 -12.15 34.95 -27.32
C GLY A 386 -11.57 36.04 -26.42
N LEU A 387 -11.82 35.95 -25.10
CA LEU A 387 -11.36 36.90 -24.09
C LEU A 387 -10.07 36.42 -23.42
N ASP A 388 -9.25 37.35 -22.96
CA ASP A 388 -8.08 37.01 -22.14
C ASP A 388 -8.53 36.39 -20.79
N PRO A 389 -7.98 35.27 -20.38
CA PRO A 389 -8.28 34.65 -19.11
C PRO A 389 -8.09 35.54 -17.88
N GLU A 390 -7.18 36.49 -17.95
CA GLU A 390 -6.86 37.45 -16.86
C GLU A 390 -7.68 38.74 -16.91
N GLU A 391 -8.40 39.03 -18.01
CA GLU A 391 -9.18 40.23 -18.17
C GLU A 391 -10.51 40.15 -17.37
N PRO A 392 -10.74 41.00 -16.37
CA PRO A 392 -11.98 41.01 -15.59
C PRO A 392 -13.20 41.38 -16.45
N GLN A 393 -14.29 40.62 -16.31
CA GLN A 393 -15.57 40.95 -16.95
C GLN A 393 -16.56 41.44 -15.88
N ASN A 394 -17.22 42.57 -16.17
CA ASN A 394 -18.17 43.24 -15.26
C ASN A 394 -19.60 43.16 -15.79
N GLU A 395 -20.04 41.95 -16.16
CA GLU A 395 -21.39 41.77 -16.64
C GLU A 395 -22.39 41.53 -15.51
N ALA A 396 -23.67 41.82 -15.74
CA ALA A 396 -24.73 41.52 -14.81
C ALA A 396 -24.97 39.98 -14.70
N PHE A 397 -25.62 39.60 -13.63
CA PHE A 397 -25.92 38.17 -13.41
C PHE A 397 -26.81 37.59 -14.52
N GLU A 398 -26.37 36.52 -15.16
CA GLU A 398 -27.04 35.88 -16.32
C GLU A 398 -27.13 36.77 -17.58
N GLU A 399 -26.22 37.73 -17.75
CA GLU A 399 -26.10 38.50 -18.97
C GLU A 399 -24.77 38.20 -19.69
N GLY A 400 -24.66 38.54 -20.97
CA GLY A 400 -23.47 38.37 -21.78
C GLY A 400 -22.88 36.95 -21.73
N ILE A 401 -21.58 36.85 -21.38
CA ILE A 401 -20.90 35.54 -21.29
C ILE A 401 -21.38 34.69 -20.10
N TYR A 402 -22.20 35.23 -19.18
CA TYR A 402 -22.81 34.54 -18.06
C TYR A 402 -24.28 34.18 -18.27
N SER A 403 -24.84 34.44 -19.47
CA SER A 403 -26.19 34.00 -19.83
C SER A 403 -26.38 32.49 -19.65
N LYS A 404 -27.62 32.02 -19.60
CA LYS A 404 -27.93 30.60 -19.45
C LYS A 404 -27.35 29.79 -20.61
N GLU A 405 -27.47 30.30 -21.85
CA GLU A 405 -26.93 29.66 -23.06
C GLU A 405 -25.39 29.62 -23.02
N ALA A 406 -24.74 30.73 -22.69
CA ALA A 406 -23.28 30.79 -22.57
C ALA A 406 -22.78 29.85 -21.44
N SER A 407 -23.49 29.77 -20.34
CA SER A 407 -23.20 28.83 -19.25
C SER A 407 -23.34 27.38 -19.71
N ALA A 408 -24.42 27.02 -20.40
CA ALA A 408 -24.60 25.67 -20.97
C ALA A 408 -23.45 25.28 -21.91
N HIS A 409 -23.03 26.17 -22.80
CA HIS A 409 -21.90 25.96 -23.70
C HIS A 409 -20.57 25.80 -22.93
N THR A 410 -20.38 26.59 -21.86
CA THR A 410 -19.17 26.51 -21.00
C THR A 410 -19.07 25.15 -20.32
N TYR A 411 -20.17 24.68 -19.70
CA TYR A 411 -20.17 23.37 -19.05
C TYR A 411 -20.04 22.23 -20.05
N ALA A 412 -20.68 22.30 -21.23
CA ALA A 412 -20.50 21.32 -22.30
C ALA A 412 -19.04 21.24 -22.74
N LYS A 413 -18.37 22.39 -22.94
CA LYS A 413 -16.95 22.43 -23.30
C LYS A 413 -16.06 21.91 -22.19
N LEU A 414 -16.37 22.23 -20.92
CA LEU A 414 -15.66 21.74 -19.73
C LEU A 414 -15.70 20.20 -19.68
N LEU A 415 -16.88 19.61 -19.93
CA LEU A 415 -17.06 18.16 -19.98
C LEU A 415 -16.32 17.52 -21.14
N LEU A 416 -16.28 18.15 -22.34
CA LEU A 416 -15.49 17.66 -23.47
C LEU A 416 -13.99 17.66 -23.17
N LEU A 417 -13.48 18.69 -22.52
CA LEU A 417 -12.08 18.75 -22.08
C LEU A 417 -11.79 17.66 -21.03
N ALA A 418 -12.68 17.47 -20.06
CA ALA A 418 -12.57 16.40 -19.09
C ALA A 418 -12.58 15.01 -19.76
N GLN A 419 -13.47 14.79 -20.71
CA GLN A 419 -13.53 13.55 -21.50
C GLN A 419 -12.21 13.27 -22.20
N LYS A 420 -11.57 14.28 -22.79
CA LYS A 420 -10.27 14.15 -23.45
C LYS A 420 -9.18 13.67 -22.47
N GLU A 421 -9.10 14.28 -21.28
CA GLU A 421 -8.12 13.88 -20.25
C GLU A 421 -8.38 12.44 -19.78
N VAL A 422 -9.63 12.13 -19.45
CA VAL A 422 -10.05 10.81 -18.95
C VAL A 422 -9.85 9.73 -20.01
N SER A 423 -10.15 10.00 -21.30
CA SER A 423 -9.87 9.08 -22.42
C SER A 423 -8.38 8.78 -22.56
N GLY A 424 -7.53 9.74 -22.22
CA GLY A 424 -6.07 9.56 -22.14
C GLY A 424 -5.62 8.79 -20.88
N GLY A 425 -6.56 8.32 -20.04
CA GLY A 425 -6.28 7.67 -18.77
C GLY A 425 -5.73 8.64 -17.70
N CYS A 426 -5.99 9.94 -17.82
CA CYS A 426 -5.54 10.96 -16.89
C CYS A 426 -6.71 11.40 -16.00
N SER A 427 -6.45 11.53 -14.70
CA SER A 427 -7.40 12.16 -13.79
C SER A 427 -7.45 13.67 -14.03
N VAL A 428 -8.57 14.31 -13.69
CA VAL A 428 -8.82 15.72 -13.92
C VAL A 428 -9.56 16.36 -12.74
N ILE A 429 -9.30 17.64 -12.49
CA ILE A 429 -10.07 18.44 -11.53
C ILE A 429 -10.94 19.41 -12.30
N LEU A 430 -12.24 19.44 -12.00
CA LEU A 430 -13.20 20.41 -12.48
C LEU A 430 -13.43 21.46 -11.40
N ASP A 431 -12.99 22.70 -11.63
CA ASP A 431 -13.17 23.82 -10.72
C ASP A 431 -14.28 24.74 -11.25
N ALA A 432 -15.51 24.52 -10.74
CA ALA A 432 -16.69 25.32 -11.09
C ALA A 432 -17.67 25.38 -9.91
N THR A 433 -18.75 26.15 -10.04
CA THR A 433 -19.77 26.23 -8.99
C THR A 433 -20.60 24.97 -8.89
N PHE A 434 -20.92 24.32 -10.02
CA PHE A 434 -21.81 23.16 -10.10
C PHE A 434 -23.07 23.32 -9.24
N TYR A 435 -23.71 24.49 -9.37
CA TYR A 435 -24.80 24.90 -8.49
C TYR A 435 -26.11 24.16 -8.74
N SER A 436 -26.30 23.52 -9.93
CA SER A 436 -27.53 22.78 -10.25
C SER A 436 -27.26 21.27 -10.38
N GLU A 437 -28.29 20.48 -10.04
CA GLU A 437 -28.29 19.02 -10.22
C GLU A 437 -28.00 18.65 -11.67
N HIS A 438 -28.61 19.32 -12.65
CA HIS A 438 -28.35 19.08 -14.07
C HIS A 438 -26.88 19.20 -14.47
N GLN A 439 -26.15 20.17 -13.90
CA GLN A 439 -24.71 20.29 -14.17
C GLN A 439 -23.91 19.14 -13.58
N ARG A 440 -24.28 18.66 -12.41
CA ARG A 440 -23.63 17.55 -11.71
C ARG A 440 -23.96 16.21 -12.37
N ASP A 441 -25.19 16.03 -12.86
CA ASP A 441 -25.61 14.86 -13.65
C ASP A 441 -24.77 14.70 -14.91
N GLY A 442 -24.43 15.80 -15.59
CA GLY A 442 -23.55 15.75 -16.76
C GLY A 442 -22.19 15.15 -16.44
N VAL A 443 -21.63 15.44 -15.26
CA VAL A 443 -20.35 14.85 -14.83
C VAL A 443 -20.51 13.39 -14.39
N LEU A 444 -21.63 13.05 -13.72
CA LEU A 444 -21.94 11.67 -13.35
C LEU A 444 -22.08 10.77 -14.58
N CYS A 445 -22.79 11.25 -15.60
CA CYS A 445 -22.89 10.55 -16.89
C CYS A 445 -21.51 10.36 -17.54
N LEU A 446 -20.71 11.42 -17.61
CA LEU A 446 -19.35 11.33 -18.15
C LEU A 446 -18.50 10.30 -17.42
N ALA A 447 -18.52 10.31 -16.09
CA ALA A 447 -17.76 9.35 -15.29
C ALA A 447 -18.21 7.91 -15.56
N LYS A 448 -19.51 7.67 -15.67
CA LYS A 448 -20.07 6.36 -16.01
C LYS A 448 -19.67 5.90 -17.41
N ASP A 449 -19.82 6.77 -18.42
CA ASP A 449 -19.54 6.43 -19.81
C ASP A 449 -18.05 6.15 -20.05
N MET A 450 -17.18 6.80 -19.27
CA MET A 450 -15.71 6.67 -19.38
C MET A 450 -15.12 5.66 -18.40
N ASP A 451 -15.94 4.93 -17.62
CA ASP A 451 -15.51 4.04 -16.54
C ASP A 451 -14.49 4.72 -15.60
N ALA A 452 -14.74 5.99 -15.28
CA ALA A 452 -13.90 6.79 -14.40
C ALA A 452 -14.45 6.81 -12.98
N ASN A 453 -13.56 6.96 -11.99
CA ASN A 453 -13.96 7.31 -10.63
C ASN A 453 -14.43 8.77 -10.61
N ILE A 454 -15.36 9.08 -9.71
CA ILE A 454 -15.82 10.45 -9.48
C ILE A 454 -15.86 10.77 -7.99
N ILE A 455 -15.37 11.95 -7.62
CA ILE A 455 -15.41 12.46 -6.25
C ILE A 455 -15.84 13.93 -6.29
N PHE A 456 -16.91 14.24 -5.60
CA PHE A 456 -17.34 15.62 -5.37
C PHE A 456 -16.64 16.16 -4.11
N ILE A 457 -16.21 17.41 -4.17
CA ILE A 457 -15.65 18.14 -3.02
C ILE A 457 -16.48 19.42 -2.88
N GLU A 458 -17.41 19.40 -1.94
CA GLU A 458 -18.21 20.56 -1.60
C GLU A 458 -17.44 21.50 -0.66
N CYS A 459 -17.11 22.67 -1.17
CA CYS A 459 -16.43 23.70 -0.40
C CYS A 459 -17.45 24.62 0.25
N MET A 460 -17.47 24.63 1.58
CA MET A 460 -18.41 25.40 2.37
C MET A 460 -17.71 26.50 3.16
N ALA A 461 -18.36 27.66 3.30
CA ALA A 461 -17.98 28.69 4.23
C ALA A 461 -19.22 29.50 4.65
N PRO A 462 -19.30 30.02 5.88
CA PRO A 462 -20.38 30.89 6.33
C PRO A 462 -20.52 32.16 5.48
N TYR A 463 -21.74 32.66 5.37
CA TYR A 463 -22.07 33.85 4.56
C TYR A 463 -21.13 35.05 4.82
N HIS A 464 -20.83 35.33 6.07
CA HIS A 464 -19.98 36.48 6.42
C HIS A 464 -18.53 36.31 5.91
N ILE A 465 -18.02 35.08 5.83
CA ILE A 465 -16.70 34.76 5.27
C ILE A 465 -16.72 34.91 3.74
N LEU A 466 -17.76 34.37 3.08
CA LEU A 466 -17.93 34.53 1.63
C LEU A 466 -17.98 36.00 1.24
N LYS A 467 -18.77 36.79 2.00
CA LYS A 467 -18.89 38.23 1.81
C LYS A 467 -17.53 38.95 1.97
N LYS A 468 -16.81 38.66 3.05
CA LYS A 468 -15.48 39.22 3.30
C LYS A 468 -14.53 38.94 2.14
N ARG A 469 -14.43 37.71 1.72
CA ARG A 469 -13.54 37.27 0.63
C ARG A 469 -13.91 37.89 -0.73
N LEU A 470 -15.20 38.11 -1.01
CA LEU A 470 -15.63 38.79 -2.25
C LEU A 470 -15.25 40.28 -2.23
N VAL A 471 -15.42 40.96 -1.10
CA VAL A 471 -14.98 42.36 -0.95
C VAL A 471 -13.47 42.49 -1.13
N GLU A 472 -12.69 41.61 -0.53
CA GLU A 472 -11.23 41.58 -0.68
C GLU A 472 -10.81 41.36 -2.15
N ARG A 473 -11.57 40.52 -2.89
CA ARG A 473 -11.32 40.26 -4.32
C ARG A 473 -11.64 41.44 -5.22
N GLU A 474 -12.58 42.30 -4.89
CA GLU A 474 -12.88 43.49 -5.67
C GLU A 474 -11.71 44.47 -5.72
N ALA A 475 -10.81 44.37 -4.75
CA ALA A 475 -9.57 45.15 -4.71
C ALA A 475 -8.40 44.56 -5.49
N THR A 476 -8.53 43.35 -6.06
CA THR A 476 -7.47 42.61 -6.75
C THR A 476 -7.95 42.02 -8.07
N VAL A 477 -7.05 41.99 -9.05
CA VAL A 477 -7.34 41.31 -10.33
C VAL A 477 -7.30 39.76 -10.08
N THR A 478 -8.42 39.10 -10.37
CA THR A 478 -8.53 37.64 -10.24
C THR A 478 -9.19 37.03 -11.48
N MET A 479 -8.91 35.76 -11.79
CA MET A 479 -9.56 35.02 -12.90
C MET A 479 -11.08 34.88 -12.74
N SER A 480 -11.60 34.96 -11.52
CA SER A 480 -13.04 34.79 -11.24
C SER A 480 -13.73 36.14 -11.20
N ASP A 481 -14.79 36.24 -11.98
CA ASP A 481 -15.57 37.50 -12.14
C ASP A 481 -16.76 37.57 -11.18
N ALA A 482 -16.95 36.63 -10.27
CA ALA A 482 -18.00 36.69 -9.26
C ALA A 482 -17.79 37.84 -8.29
N ARG A 483 -18.81 38.71 -8.15
CA ARG A 483 -18.81 39.92 -7.30
C ARG A 483 -19.83 39.79 -6.17
N LEU A 484 -19.72 40.67 -5.17
CA LEU A 484 -20.56 40.60 -3.97
C LEU A 484 -22.08 40.68 -4.29
N HIS A 485 -22.48 41.49 -5.26
CA HIS A 485 -23.89 41.63 -5.64
C HIS A 485 -24.50 40.36 -6.25
N HIS A 486 -23.69 39.45 -6.81
CA HIS A 486 -24.15 38.17 -7.33
C HIS A 486 -24.36 37.08 -6.22
N LEU A 487 -23.77 37.26 -5.02
CA LEU A 487 -23.76 36.21 -3.99
C LEU A 487 -25.15 35.76 -3.58
N LYS A 488 -26.12 36.69 -3.39
CA LYS A 488 -27.48 36.34 -3.00
C LYS A 488 -28.19 35.48 -4.07
N GLN A 489 -27.96 35.78 -5.35
CA GLN A 489 -28.52 35.04 -6.47
C GLN A 489 -27.92 33.62 -6.55
N PHE A 490 -26.62 33.48 -6.37
CA PHE A 490 -26.01 32.15 -6.30
C PHE A 490 -26.54 31.32 -5.13
N ILE A 491 -26.73 31.91 -3.94
CA ILE A 491 -27.28 31.19 -2.78
C ILE A 491 -28.71 30.71 -3.06
N SER A 492 -29.57 31.57 -3.66
CA SER A 492 -30.96 31.19 -3.96
C SER A 492 -31.11 30.12 -5.05
N ARG A 493 -30.05 29.89 -5.85
CA ARG A 493 -30.06 28.91 -6.94
C ARG A 493 -29.21 27.68 -6.67
N PHE A 494 -28.48 27.68 -5.57
CA PHE A 494 -27.63 26.51 -5.22
C PHE A 494 -28.54 25.36 -4.75
N GLU A 495 -28.59 24.32 -5.55
CA GLU A 495 -29.30 23.09 -5.24
C GLU A 495 -28.42 22.20 -4.37
N PRO A 496 -28.89 21.72 -3.20
CA PRO A 496 -28.11 20.81 -2.35
C PRO A 496 -27.68 19.55 -3.12
N LEU A 497 -26.56 18.95 -2.71
CA LEU A 497 -25.99 17.76 -3.34
C LEU A 497 -26.69 16.46 -2.92
N SER A 498 -28.04 16.50 -2.75
CA SER A 498 -28.84 15.38 -2.24
C SER A 498 -28.89 14.16 -3.17
N GLU A 499 -28.61 14.34 -4.45
CA GLU A 499 -28.51 13.27 -5.45
C GLU A 499 -27.15 12.55 -5.42
N ILE A 500 -26.13 13.15 -4.79
CA ILE A 500 -24.79 12.57 -4.69
C ILE A 500 -24.72 11.67 -3.45
N ARG A 501 -24.33 10.41 -3.62
CA ARG A 501 -24.14 9.49 -2.51
C ARG A 501 -23.01 9.98 -1.58
N ASP A 502 -23.17 9.83 -0.29
CA ASP A 502 -22.22 10.29 0.74
C ASP A 502 -20.78 9.78 0.50
N GLU A 503 -20.65 8.55 -0.02
CA GLU A 503 -19.33 7.95 -0.32
C GLU A 503 -18.59 8.67 -1.45
N LEU A 504 -19.31 9.42 -2.29
CA LEU A 504 -18.75 10.17 -3.42
C LEU A 504 -18.60 11.68 -3.11
N CYS A 505 -18.98 12.13 -1.91
CA CYS A 505 -18.96 13.53 -1.54
C CYS A 505 -18.10 13.78 -0.30
N ILE A 506 -17.17 14.71 -0.42
CA ILE A 506 -16.32 15.20 0.68
C ILE A 506 -16.73 16.64 0.98
N HIS A 507 -17.21 16.88 2.19
CA HIS A 507 -17.55 18.22 2.66
C HIS A 507 -16.34 18.87 3.31
N VAL A 508 -15.95 20.04 2.83
CA VAL A 508 -14.77 20.78 3.30
C VAL A 508 -15.18 22.14 3.83
N ASP A 509 -15.05 22.33 5.14
CA ASP A 509 -15.13 23.66 5.75
C ASP A 509 -13.84 24.43 5.44
N THR A 510 -14.01 25.55 4.78
CA THR A 510 -12.90 26.42 4.35
C THR A 510 -12.82 27.71 5.17
N THR A 511 -13.39 27.75 6.35
CA THR A 511 -13.45 28.95 7.21
C THR A 511 -12.07 29.40 7.71
N GLY A 512 -11.13 28.42 7.88
CA GLY A 512 -9.78 28.63 8.40
C GLY A 512 -8.70 28.82 7.33
#